data_9eb545bcb178edf03a9a0198041e1eb9
#
_entry.id   9eb545bcb178edf03a9a0198041e1eb9
#
_cell.length_a   1.000
_cell.length_b   1.000
_cell.length_c   1.000
_cell.angle_alpha   90.00
_cell.angle_beta   90.00
_cell.angle_gamma   90.00
#
_symmetry.space_group_name_H-M   'P 1'
#
loop_
_entity.id
_entity.type
_entity.pdbx_description
1 polymer ?
#
loop_
_entity_poly.entity_id
_entity_poly.type
_entity_poly.pdbx_seq_one_letter_code
_entity_poly.pdbx_strand_id
1 'polypeptide(L)'
;QASNIIKMIEEGQSAEIDNQLGECYYVRGMMYFYLCRAYGRPYYQAPDKNLGVPIVNGTPDDIMGDLLLPDRSTVKETYEQAISDLKKAEEMMTINKGAAYASKEAAQAMLSRVYLYMSGTYENPNREYAQLAVDYADKVINSGNYSLLPREEFMKYNTLTPENNDESIFVVKRVASEFSGYDHYY
;
A
#
# COMPACT_ATOMS: atom_id res chain seq x y z
N GLN A 1 -13.13 3.28 -5.33
CA GLN A 1 -12.78 2.94 -6.73
C GLN A 1 -12.06 1.60 -6.82
N ALA A 2 -10.94 1.37 -6.10
CA ALA A 2 -10.20 0.09 -6.17
C ALA A 2 -11.08 -1.13 -5.88
N SER A 3 -11.92 -1.09 -4.83
CA SER A 3 -12.85 -2.18 -4.49
C SER A 3 -13.83 -2.50 -5.61
N ASN A 4 -14.29 -1.47 -6.36
CA ASN A 4 -15.20 -1.67 -7.49
C ASN A 4 -14.50 -2.44 -8.62
N ILE A 5 -13.27 -2.05 -8.97
CA ILE A 5 -12.50 -2.71 -10.02
C ILE A 5 -12.22 -4.17 -9.64
N ILE A 6 -11.77 -4.40 -8.40
CA ILE A 6 -11.49 -5.75 -7.87
C ILE A 6 -12.73 -6.65 -7.94
N LYS A 7 -13.93 -6.10 -7.70
CA LYS A 7 -15.17 -6.89 -7.78
C LYS A 7 -15.66 -7.15 -9.19
N MET A 8 -15.38 -6.22 -10.13
CA MET A 8 -15.93 -6.28 -11.50
C MET A 8 -15.06 -7.09 -12.46
N ILE A 9 -13.78 -7.27 -12.16
CA ILE A 9 -12.83 -7.92 -13.06
C ILE A 9 -12.43 -9.27 -12.46
N GLU A 10 -12.60 -10.35 -13.26
CA GLU A 10 -12.17 -11.70 -12.89
C GLU A 10 -10.66 -11.84 -13.08
N GLU A 11 -10.02 -12.57 -12.17
CA GLU A 11 -8.61 -12.93 -12.24
C GLU A 11 -8.35 -13.98 -13.33
N GLY A 12 -7.13 -14.00 -13.88
CA GLY A 12 -6.68 -15.02 -14.82
C GLY A 12 -7.06 -14.76 -16.28
N GLN A 13 -7.53 -13.55 -16.62
CA GLN A 13 -7.86 -13.21 -18.01
C GLN A 13 -6.61 -12.95 -18.86
N SER A 14 -5.65 -12.19 -18.33
CA SER A 14 -4.32 -11.98 -18.91
C SER A 14 -3.35 -11.45 -17.85
N ALA A 15 -2.04 -11.56 -18.12
CA ALA A 15 -1.02 -11.04 -17.23
C ALA A 15 -1.15 -9.52 -17.00
N GLU A 16 -1.56 -8.77 -18.02
CA GLU A 16 -1.77 -7.31 -17.94
C GLU A 16 -2.96 -6.96 -17.04
N ILE A 17 -4.07 -7.70 -17.17
CA ILE A 17 -5.29 -7.51 -16.36
C ILE A 17 -4.98 -7.89 -14.91
N ASP A 18 -4.34 -9.01 -14.68
CA ASP A 18 -3.94 -9.46 -13.36
C ASP A 18 -2.98 -8.46 -12.70
N ASN A 19 -2.03 -7.90 -13.47
CA ASN A 19 -1.15 -6.85 -12.96
C ASN A 19 -1.93 -5.59 -12.56
N GLN A 20 -2.91 -5.16 -13.35
CA GLN A 20 -3.77 -4.01 -13.01
C GLN A 20 -4.64 -4.29 -11.78
N LEU A 21 -5.15 -5.50 -11.63
CA LEU A 21 -5.83 -5.92 -10.40
C LEU A 21 -4.89 -5.86 -9.19
N GLY A 22 -3.65 -6.33 -9.35
CA GLY A 22 -2.61 -6.22 -8.34
C GLY A 22 -2.35 -4.78 -7.91
N GLU A 23 -2.32 -3.83 -8.87
CA GLU A 23 -2.22 -2.40 -8.57
C GLU A 23 -3.41 -1.89 -7.76
N CYS A 24 -4.63 -2.35 -8.06
CA CYS A 24 -5.82 -2.01 -7.29
C CYS A 24 -5.76 -2.57 -5.86
N TYR A 25 -5.31 -3.82 -5.69
CA TYR A 25 -5.07 -4.41 -4.38
C TYR A 25 -4.01 -3.62 -3.59
N TYR A 26 -2.90 -3.25 -4.24
CA TYR A 26 -1.86 -2.42 -3.62
C TYR A 26 -2.42 -1.10 -3.09
N VAL A 27 -3.13 -0.35 -3.91
CA VAL A 27 -3.71 0.94 -3.52
C VAL A 27 -4.71 0.76 -2.38
N ARG A 28 -5.58 -0.25 -2.44
CA ARG A 28 -6.56 -0.51 -1.38
C ARG A 28 -5.89 -0.87 -0.06
N GLY A 29 -4.94 -1.79 -0.06
CA GLY A 29 -4.18 -2.20 1.12
C GLY A 29 -3.39 -1.04 1.74
N MET A 30 -2.69 -0.26 0.92
CA MET A 30 -1.98 0.94 1.33
C MET A 30 -2.94 1.94 1.99
N MET A 31 -4.10 2.19 1.40
CA MET A 31 -5.07 3.15 1.94
C MET A 31 -5.70 2.66 3.24
N TYR A 32 -6.02 1.38 3.40
CA TYR A 32 -6.48 0.84 4.67
C TYR A 32 -5.45 1.04 5.78
N PHE A 33 -4.19 0.79 5.51
CA PHE A 33 -3.12 1.03 6.46
C PHE A 33 -3.03 2.51 6.87
N TYR A 34 -3.02 3.44 5.91
CA TYR A 34 -2.93 4.87 6.22
C TYR A 34 -4.18 5.40 6.93
N LEU A 35 -5.38 4.99 6.52
CA LEU A 35 -6.62 5.37 7.17
C LEU A 35 -6.68 4.84 8.60
N CYS A 36 -6.28 3.59 8.82
CA CYS A 36 -6.24 3.03 10.16
C CYS A 36 -5.25 3.77 11.07
N ARG A 37 -4.10 4.20 10.53
CA ARG A 37 -3.14 5.03 11.27
C ARG A 37 -3.67 6.43 11.60
N ALA A 38 -4.48 7.00 10.72
CA ALA A 38 -5.05 8.34 10.92
C ALA A 38 -6.21 8.33 11.91
N TYR A 39 -7.05 7.30 11.90
CA TYR A 39 -8.32 7.26 12.63
C TYR A 39 -8.41 6.19 13.72
N GLY A 40 -7.50 5.22 13.74
CA GLY A 40 -7.41 4.17 14.74
C GLY A 40 -6.36 4.45 15.82
N ARG A 41 -6.30 3.56 16.81
CA ARG A 41 -5.20 3.53 17.78
C ARG A 41 -4.00 2.79 17.20
N PRO A 42 -2.78 3.03 17.70
CA PRO A 42 -1.61 2.23 17.35
C PRO A 42 -1.86 0.73 17.56
N TYR A 43 -1.33 -0.10 16.68
CA TYR A 43 -1.58 -1.55 16.69
C TYR A 43 -1.22 -2.23 18.03
N TYR A 44 -0.17 -1.76 18.72
CA TYR A 44 0.24 -2.32 20.02
C TYR A 44 -0.72 -1.99 21.19
N GLN A 45 -1.75 -1.16 20.95
CA GLN A 45 -2.75 -0.77 21.96
C GLN A 45 -4.05 -1.54 21.75
N ALA A 46 -4.11 -2.81 22.18
CA ALA A 46 -5.29 -3.67 22.10
C ALA A 46 -6.00 -3.61 20.73
N PRO A 47 -5.35 -4.05 19.64
CA PRO A 47 -5.87 -3.92 18.28
C PRO A 47 -7.17 -4.68 18.03
N ASP A 48 -7.44 -5.70 18.83
CA ASP A 48 -8.66 -6.51 18.82
C ASP A 48 -9.89 -5.80 19.44
N LYS A 49 -9.66 -4.73 20.20
CA LYS A 49 -10.71 -3.97 20.91
C LYS A 49 -10.92 -2.58 20.35
N ASN A 50 -9.86 -1.94 19.91
CA ASN A 50 -9.93 -0.58 19.38
C ASN A 50 -10.44 -0.58 17.93
N LEU A 51 -11.26 0.42 17.61
CA LEU A 51 -11.85 0.56 16.28
C LEU A 51 -10.82 1.14 15.30
N GLY A 52 -10.71 0.48 14.16
CA GLY A 52 -10.01 0.92 12.96
C GLY A 52 -10.94 1.71 12.03
N VAL A 53 -11.10 1.26 10.79
CA VAL A 53 -11.98 1.89 9.79
C VAL A 53 -12.95 0.86 9.19
N PRO A 54 -14.05 1.29 8.57
CA PRO A 54 -14.94 0.38 7.84
C PRO A 54 -14.19 -0.34 6.71
N ILE A 55 -14.36 -1.65 6.60
CA ILE A 55 -13.85 -2.45 5.47
C ILE A 55 -14.94 -2.54 4.42
N VAL A 56 -14.66 -1.98 3.24
CA VAL A 56 -15.60 -1.90 2.11
C VAL A 56 -15.11 -2.81 0.99
N ASN A 57 -15.76 -3.96 0.83
CA ASN A 57 -15.43 -4.98 -0.16
C ASN A 57 -16.45 -5.05 -1.32
N GLY A 58 -17.25 -4.01 -1.51
CA GLY A 58 -18.29 -3.96 -2.52
C GLY A 58 -18.27 -2.70 -3.37
N THR A 59 -19.20 -2.65 -4.32
CA THR A 59 -19.50 -1.46 -5.10
C THR A 59 -20.42 -0.52 -4.31
N PRO A 60 -20.54 0.77 -4.71
CA PRO A 60 -21.52 1.68 -4.09
C PRO A 60 -22.95 1.13 -4.12
N ASP A 61 -23.33 0.41 -5.19
CA ASP A 61 -24.67 -0.16 -5.31
C ASP A 61 -24.93 -1.26 -4.29
N ASP A 62 -23.91 -2.07 -3.95
CA ASP A 62 -24.02 -3.06 -2.88
C ASP A 62 -24.20 -2.41 -1.50
N ILE A 63 -23.60 -1.24 -1.30
CA ILE A 63 -23.64 -0.51 -0.03
C ILE A 63 -24.94 0.31 0.08
N MET A 64 -25.35 0.94 -1.02
CA MET A 64 -26.51 1.86 -1.04
C MET A 64 -27.85 1.12 -1.27
N GLY A 65 -27.81 -0.06 -1.88
CA GLY A 65 -29.03 -0.84 -2.17
C GLY A 65 -29.84 -1.21 -0.93
N ASP A 66 -29.16 -1.53 0.19
CA ASP A 66 -29.74 -1.89 1.47
C ASP A 66 -29.51 -0.85 2.59
N LEU A 67 -28.94 0.31 2.28
CA LEU A 67 -28.50 1.32 3.29
C LEU A 67 -27.57 0.74 4.38
N LEU A 68 -26.89 -0.35 4.09
CA LEU A 68 -25.95 -0.99 5.00
C LEU A 68 -24.59 -0.29 4.89
N LEU A 69 -24.45 0.82 5.62
CA LEU A 69 -23.14 1.41 5.86
C LEU A 69 -22.37 0.46 6.77
N PRO A 70 -21.20 -0.05 6.35
CA PRO A 70 -20.42 -0.96 7.20
C PRO A 70 -19.95 -0.24 8.45
N ASP A 71 -20.10 -0.90 9.60
CA ASP A 71 -19.53 -0.43 10.85
C ASP A 71 -17.99 -0.39 10.79
N ARG A 72 -17.39 0.34 11.70
CA ARG A 72 -15.94 0.34 11.85
C ARG A 72 -15.48 -1.03 12.32
N SER A 73 -14.58 -1.63 11.55
CA SER A 73 -13.84 -2.83 11.96
C SER A 73 -12.82 -2.49 13.04
N THR A 74 -12.29 -3.50 13.70
CA THR A 74 -11.18 -3.32 14.66
C THR A 74 -9.89 -2.89 13.95
N VAL A 75 -8.95 -2.36 14.70
CA VAL A 75 -7.59 -2.07 14.20
C VAL A 75 -6.97 -3.35 13.64
N LYS A 76 -7.12 -4.48 14.34
CA LYS A 76 -6.61 -5.77 13.91
C LYS A 76 -7.17 -6.18 12.56
N GLU A 77 -8.50 -6.21 12.41
CA GLU A 77 -9.16 -6.58 11.15
C GLU A 77 -8.76 -5.64 10.00
N THR A 78 -8.61 -4.34 10.27
CA THR A 78 -8.18 -3.36 9.26
C THR A 78 -6.74 -3.65 8.79
N TYR A 79 -5.83 -3.97 9.71
CA TYR A 79 -4.45 -4.35 9.36
C TYR A 79 -4.40 -5.69 8.62
N GLU A 80 -5.20 -6.68 9.03
CA GLU A 80 -5.33 -7.97 8.36
C GLU A 80 -5.82 -7.79 6.92
N GLN A 81 -6.81 -6.93 6.69
CA GLN A 81 -7.27 -6.59 5.34
C GLN A 81 -6.16 -5.91 4.52
N ALA A 82 -5.45 -4.95 5.10
CA ALA A 82 -4.33 -4.29 4.42
C ALA A 82 -3.24 -5.28 4.03
N ILE A 83 -2.87 -6.21 4.92
CA ILE A 83 -1.87 -7.25 4.66
C ILE A 83 -2.36 -8.21 3.58
N SER A 84 -3.62 -8.64 3.64
CA SER A 84 -4.21 -9.53 2.65
C SER A 84 -4.15 -8.92 1.25
N ASP A 85 -4.55 -7.66 1.12
CA ASP A 85 -4.51 -6.92 -0.14
C ASP A 85 -3.07 -6.76 -0.66
N LEU A 86 -2.14 -6.39 0.20
CA LEU A 86 -0.74 -6.21 -0.19
C LEU A 86 -0.05 -7.53 -0.60
N LYS A 87 -0.40 -8.64 0.04
CA LYS A 87 0.08 -9.98 -0.37
C LYS A 87 -0.49 -10.39 -1.71
N LYS A 88 -1.78 -10.12 -1.94
CA LYS A 88 -2.40 -10.38 -3.24
C LYS A 88 -1.77 -9.52 -4.33
N ALA A 89 -1.47 -8.26 -4.03
CA ALA A 89 -0.74 -7.36 -4.92
C ALA A 89 0.67 -7.90 -5.24
N GLU A 90 1.43 -8.37 -4.23
CA GLU A 90 2.76 -8.99 -4.43
C GLU A 90 2.69 -10.19 -5.38
N GLU A 91 1.65 -11.02 -5.25
CA GLU A 91 1.44 -12.20 -6.09
C GLU A 91 1.10 -11.83 -7.54
N MET A 92 0.22 -10.87 -7.74
CA MET A 92 -0.36 -10.55 -9.05
C MET A 92 0.51 -9.62 -9.90
N MET A 93 1.30 -8.73 -9.27
CA MET A 93 2.12 -7.78 -10.02
C MET A 93 3.41 -8.42 -10.52
N THR A 94 3.39 -8.89 -11.76
CA THR A 94 4.53 -9.52 -12.44
C THR A 94 5.19 -8.62 -13.47
N ILE A 95 4.55 -7.50 -13.83
CA ILE A 95 5.01 -6.55 -14.85
C ILE A 95 5.45 -5.26 -14.15
N ASN A 96 6.74 -4.92 -14.26
CA ASN A 96 7.25 -3.64 -13.75
C ASN A 96 7.05 -2.55 -14.82
N LYS A 97 6.26 -1.53 -14.49
CA LYS A 97 5.97 -0.36 -15.34
C LYS A 97 6.72 0.91 -14.92
N GLY A 98 7.69 0.78 -14.01
CA GLY A 98 8.45 1.89 -13.44
C GLY A 98 7.82 2.49 -12.18
N ALA A 99 8.55 3.38 -11.51
CA ALA A 99 8.24 3.88 -10.17
C ALA A 99 6.92 4.68 -10.05
N ALA A 100 6.35 5.14 -11.17
CA ALA A 100 5.05 5.83 -11.17
C ALA A 100 3.86 4.87 -11.08
N TYR A 101 4.10 3.56 -11.13
CA TYR A 101 3.10 2.50 -10.99
C TYR A 101 3.43 1.62 -9.80
N ALA A 102 2.41 1.00 -9.21
CA ALA A 102 2.66 -0.01 -8.19
C ALA A 102 3.39 -1.21 -8.80
N SER A 103 4.25 -1.82 -8.01
CA SER A 103 5.04 -2.99 -8.38
C SER A 103 5.05 -4.03 -7.26
N LYS A 104 5.52 -5.22 -7.57
CA LYS A 104 5.74 -6.27 -6.57
C LYS A 104 6.59 -5.76 -5.40
N GLU A 105 7.67 -5.07 -5.71
CA GLU A 105 8.59 -4.51 -4.70
C GLU A 105 7.94 -3.38 -3.91
N ALA A 106 7.04 -2.59 -4.53
CA ALA A 106 6.25 -1.60 -3.80
C ALA A 106 5.32 -2.26 -2.77
N ALA A 107 4.69 -3.39 -3.13
CA ALA A 107 3.87 -4.16 -2.18
C ALA A 107 4.72 -4.75 -1.04
N GLN A 108 5.91 -5.28 -1.35
CA GLN A 108 6.87 -5.79 -0.37
C GLN A 108 7.36 -4.69 0.58
N ALA A 109 7.71 -3.52 0.07
CA ALA A 109 8.10 -2.36 0.87
C ALA A 109 6.97 -1.89 1.81
N MET A 110 5.72 -1.91 1.31
CA MET A 110 4.55 -1.61 2.15
C MET A 110 4.29 -2.67 3.20
N LEU A 111 4.43 -3.96 2.88
CA LEU A 111 4.31 -5.05 3.85
C LEU A 111 5.37 -4.93 4.95
N SER A 112 6.62 -4.64 4.60
CA SER A 112 7.68 -4.35 5.58
C SER A 112 7.24 -3.23 6.54
N ARG A 113 6.74 -2.12 6.01
CA ARG A 113 6.25 -1.00 6.81
C ARG A 113 5.07 -1.36 7.70
N VAL A 114 4.08 -2.09 7.18
CA VAL A 114 2.92 -2.53 7.97
C VAL A 114 3.37 -3.40 9.14
N TYR A 115 4.21 -4.40 8.90
CA TYR A 115 4.72 -5.28 9.95
C TYR A 115 5.61 -4.54 10.96
N LEU A 116 6.38 -3.54 10.52
CA LEU A 116 7.13 -2.67 11.43
C LEU A 116 6.19 -1.93 12.41
N TYR A 117 5.05 -1.43 11.94
CA TYR A 117 4.05 -0.79 12.81
C TYR A 117 3.33 -1.77 13.75
N MET A 118 3.34 -3.06 13.43
CA MET A 118 2.80 -4.14 14.27
C MET A 118 3.83 -4.69 15.26
N SER A 119 5.10 -4.35 15.12
CA SER A 119 6.20 -4.95 15.90
C SER A 119 6.27 -4.52 17.37
N GLY A 120 5.32 -3.68 17.82
CA GLY A 120 5.21 -3.31 19.22
C GLY A 120 6.03 -2.07 19.60
N THR A 121 6.49 -2.04 20.84
CA THR A 121 7.33 -0.98 21.41
C THR A 121 8.68 -1.55 21.88
N TYR A 122 9.60 -0.66 22.25
CA TYR A 122 10.89 -1.07 22.81
C TYR A 122 10.73 -1.93 24.07
N GLU A 123 9.77 -1.58 24.94
CA GLU A 123 9.49 -2.31 26.19
C GLU A 123 8.75 -3.63 25.96
N ASN A 124 7.92 -3.69 24.91
CA ASN A 124 7.09 -4.85 24.58
C ASN A 124 7.18 -5.15 23.08
N PRO A 125 8.33 -5.66 22.58
CA PRO A 125 8.52 -5.95 21.17
C PRO A 125 7.76 -7.23 20.75
N ASN A 126 7.10 -7.18 19.60
CA ASN A 126 6.64 -8.37 18.90
C ASN A 126 7.71 -8.80 17.88
N ARG A 127 8.51 -9.80 18.26
CA ARG A 127 9.66 -10.24 17.46
C ARG A 127 9.24 -10.91 16.15
N GLU A 128 8.08 -11.55 16.10
CA GLU A 128 7.57 -12.19 14.89
C GLU A 128 7.28 -11.13 13.82
N TYR A 129 6.53 -10.08 14.17
CA TYR A 129 6.27 -8.99 13.21
C TYR A 129 7.53 -8.19 12.88
N ALA A 130 8.46 -8.02 13.83
CA ALA A 130 9.74 -7.40 13.54
C ALA A 130 10.54 -8.21 12.51
N GLN A 131 10.56 -9.54 12.63
CA GLN A 131 11.24 -10.40 11.66
C GLN A 131 10.56 -10.33 10.28
N LEU A 132 9.25 -10.39 10.21
CA LEU A 132 8.52 -10.23 8.95
C LEU A 132 8.81 -8.87 8.29
N ALA A 133 8.95 -7.79 9.07
CA ALA A 133 9.33 -6.49 8.54
C ALA A 133 10.72 -6.52 7.89
N VAL A 134 11.68 -7.20 8.51
CA VAL A 134 13.03 -7.41 7.96
C VAL A 134 12.98 -8.26 6.71
N ASP A 135 12.28 -9.40 6.75
CA ASP A 135 12.20 -10.35 5.63
C ASP A 135 11.62 -9.67 4.38
N TYR A 136 10.60 -8.82 4.54
CA TYR A 136 10.04 -8.07 3.41
C TYR A 136 10.93 -6.93 2.93
N ALA A 137 11.67 -6.27 3.82
CA ALA A 137 12.69 -5.29 3.43
C ALA A 137 13.81 -5.95 2.63
N ASP A 138 14.28 -7.11 3.08
CA ASP A 138 15.34 -7.89 2.42
C ASP A 138 14.92 -8.34 1.02
N LYS A 139 13.65 -8.70 0.80
CA LYS A 139 13.15 -9.00 -0.56
C LYS A 139 13.36 -7.83 -1.51
N VAL A 140 13.09 -6.59 -1.07
CA VAL A 140 13.27 -5.39 -1.90
C VAL A 140 14.76 -5.11 -2.12
N ILE A 141 15.57 -5.15 -1.06
CA ILE A 141 17.02 -4.88 -1.12
C ILE A 141 17.71 -5.89 -2.04
N ASN A 142 17.38 -7.17 -1.90
CA ASN A 142 17.98 -8.25 -2.67
C ASN A 142 17.38 -8.42 -4.08
N SER A 143 16.35 -7.67 -4.45
CA SER A 143 15.80 -7.69 -5.81
C SER A 143 16.80 -7.19 -6.85
N GLY A 144 17.72 -6.32 -6.44
CA GLY A 144 18.69 -5.68 -7.33
C GLY A 144 18.10 -4.59 -8.25
N ASN A 145 16.80 -4.27 -8.07
CA ASN A 145 16.09 -3.29 -8.89
C ASN A 145 16.25 -1.84 -8.38
N TYR A 146 16.75 -1.67 -7.16
CA TYR A 146 16.89 -0.37 -6.49
C TYR A 146 18.26 -0.22 -5.88
N SER A 147 18.77 1.00 -5.85
CA SER A 147 20.04 1.34 -5.22
C SER A 147 19.97 2.72 -4.56
N LEU A 148 20.81 2.91 -3.52
CA LEU A 148 20.93 4.23 -2.91
C LEU A 148 21.59 5.19 -3.87
N LEU A 149 21.07 6.41 -3.97
CA LEU A 149 21.66 7.46 -4.78
C LEU A 149 23.06 7.83 -4.26
N PRO A 150 24.06 7.96 -5.15
CA PRO A 150 25.33 8.53 -4.75
C PRO A 150 25.14 9.97 -4.25
N ARG A 151 26.02 10.40 -3.33
CA ARG A 151 25.90 11.71 -2.68
C ARG A 151 25.69 12.86 -3.65
N GLU A 152 26.34 12.81 -4.80
CA GLU A 152 26.29 13.88 -5.83
C GLU A 152 24.91 13.96 -6.48
N GLU A 153 24.25 12.83 -6.67
CA GLU A 153 22.87 12.77 -7.20
C GLU A 153 21.85 13.08 -6.14
N PHE A 154 22.07 12.62 -4.89
CA PHE A 154 21.22 12.97 -3.77
C PHE A 154 21.13 14.47 -3.54
N MET A 155 22.22 15.23 -3.75
CA MET A 155 22.22 16.70 -3.67
C MET A 155 21.35 17.36 -4.73
N LYS A 156 20.98 16.63 -5.78
CA LYS A 156 20.11 17.07 -6.89
C LYS A 156 18.76 16.34 -6.88
N TYR A 157 18.39 15.72 -5.79
CA TYR A 157 17.20 14.85 -5.66
C TYR A 157 15.93 15.49 -6.24
N ASN A 158 15.72 16.78 -5.99
CA ASN A 158 14.56 17.53 -6.48
C ASN A 158 14.52 17.77 -8.00
N THR A 159 15.60 17.45 -8.70
CA THR A 159 15.68 17.57 -10.18
C THR A 159 15.56 16.20 -10.87
N LEU A 160 15.58 15.11 -10.11
CA LEU A 160 15.45 13.77 -10.65
C LEU A 160 13.98 13.46 -10.96
N THR A 161 13.75 12.87 -12.12
CA THR A 161 12.43 12.27 -12.41
C THR A 161 12.33 10.89 -11.75
N PRO A 162 11.11 10.36 -11.52
CA PRO A 162 10.95 9.02 -10.97
C PRO A 162 11.70 7.94 -11.75
N GLU A 163 11.79 8.10 -13.07
CA GLU A 163 12.43 7.15 -13.97
C GLU A 163 13.96 7.18 -13.88
N ASN A 164 14.53 8.29 -13.35
CA ASN A 164 15.96 8.50 -13.20
C ASN A 164 16.40 8.50 -11.73
N ASN A 165 15.57 7.96 -10.84
CA ASN A 165 15.85 7.89 -9.41
C ASN A 165 15.81 6.43 -8.95
N ASP A 166 16.97 5.83 -8.83
CA ASP A 166 17.14 4.42 -8.47
C ASP A 166 16.66 4.09 -7.03
N GLU A 167 16.46 5.10 -6.15
CA GLU A 167 15.84 4.91 -4.84
C GLU A 167 14.30 4.87 -4.91
N SER A 168 13.69 5.29 -6.02
CA SER A 168 12.23 5.44 -6.12
C SER A 168 11.55 4.09 -6.36
N ILE A 169 10.93 3.54 -5.32
CA ILE A 169 10.16 2.29 -5.40
C ILE A 169 8.74 2.56 -5.90
N PHE A 170 8.08 3.57 -5.34
CA PHE A 170 6.74 4.02 -5.74
C PHE A 170 6.57 5.51 -5.46
N VAL A 171 6.16 6.26 -6.46
CA VAL A 171 5.96 7.71 -6.37
C VAL A 171 4.67 8.15 -7.04
N VAL A 172 4.06 9.18 -6.51
CA VAL A 172 2.94 9.86 -7.18
C VAL A 172 3.51 10.87 -8.15
N LYS A 173 3.51 10.54 -9.44
CA LYS A 173 3.97 11.44 -10.50
C LYS A 173 2.91 12.51 -10.76
N ARG A 174 3.31 13.76 -10.66
CA ARG A 174 2.47 14.90 -11.01
C ARG A 174 2.95 15.53 -12.30
N VAL A 175 2.04 15.71 -13.24
CA VAL A 175 2.34 16.32 -14.54
C VAL A 175 1.63 17.67 -14.59
N ALA A 176 2.36 18.73 -14.95
CA ALA A 176 1.82 20.11 -14.94
C ALA A 176 0.54 20.28 -15.77
N SER A 177 0.38 19.48 -16.85
CA SER A 177 -0.83 19.50 -17.70
C SER A 177 -2.07 18.90 -17.04
N GLU A 178 -1.90 18.15 -15.93
CA GLU A 178 -2.98 17.50 -15.19
C GLU A 178 -3.42 18.36 -13.98
N PHE A 179 -2.73 19.46 -13.71
CA PHE A 179 -3.08 20.37 -12.63
C PHE A 179 -4.26 21.25 -13.02
N SER A 180 -5.39 21.07 -12.35
CA SER A 180 -6.41 22.12 -12.29
C SER A 180 -5.97 23.19 -11.28
N GLY A 181 -6.28 24.46 -11.53
CA GLY A 181 -5.81 25.58 -10.69
C GLY A 181 -6.29 25.58 -9.23
N TYR A 182 -7.07 24.57 -8.82
CA TYR A 182 -7.52 24.35 -7.44
C TYR A 182 -6.55 23.49 -6.60
N ASP A 183 -5.62 22.79 -7.23
CA ASP A 183 -4.71 21.86 -6.54
C ASP A 183 -3.54 22.56 -5.83
N HIS A 184 -3.47 23.90 -5.91
CA HIS A 184 -2.42 24.71 -5.28
C HIS A 184 -2.74 25.14 -3.83
N TYR A 185 -3.92 24.83 -3.31
CA TYR A 185 -4.39 25.34 -2.00
C TYR A 185 -4.48 24.26 -0.90
N TYR A 186 -3.98 23.06 -1.12
CA TYR A 186 -3.99 21.98 -0.10
C TYR A 186 -2.65 21.32 0.07
#